data_e693c263013b338616cf62169c2b21f3
#
_entry.id   e693c263013b338616cf62169c2b21f3
#
_cell.length_a   1.000
_cell.length_b   1.000
_cell.length_c   1.000
_cell.angle_alpha   90.00
_cell.angle_beta   90.00
_cell.angle_gamma   90.00
#
_symmetry.space_group_name_H-M   'P 1'
#
loop_
_entity.id
_entity.type
_entity.pdbx_description
1 polymer ?
#
loop_
_entity_poly.entity_id
_entity_poly.type
_entity_poly.pdbx_seq_one_letter_code
_entity_poly.pdbx_strand_id
1 'polypeptide(L)'
;MKKGTLVSVVLLLAAVSLGYAQEPGPGGLHGSVDVTYLSKYVWRGFDIYNDKSAIQPSVNLDLGGGVGASVMGHRANSSGYEDGERWDYYLHYSNAINPGEKNAVNYRIGYVYYNYPDMSSSIADLQELHAILSFPNILPVKGLVPTYVLVKLWPSESGSMVGCKSPAGGTASGFAHIFMLDYGIPVQGMGTGSPEQVINLHSEVVFNDGVGPNGANVDQDWSNAVFGISTTFDLGGNFSLTPGVYHQVTMDKSVNPDNDETWASVSATYKF
;
A
#
# COMPACT_ATOMS: atom_id res chain seq x y z
N MET A 1 -22.97 -3.50 -18.59
CA MET A 1 -22.11 -2.47 -17.97
C MET A 1 -21.35 -3.17 -16.85
N LYS A 2 -20.05 -3.43 -17.03
CA LYS A 2 -19.21 -4.05 -15.99
C LYS A 2 -18.74 -2.94 -15.06
N LYS A 3 -19.25 -2.92 -13.82
CA LYS A 3 -18.81 -1.99 -12.79
C LYS A 3 -17.45 -2.47 -12.28
N GLY A 4 -16.38 -1.72 -12.58
CA GLY A 4 -15.06 -1.96 -12.02
C GLY A 4 -15.04 -1.57 -10.54
N THR A 5 -14.75 -2.51 -9.68
CA THR A 5 -14.55 -2.27 -8.25
C THR A 5 -13.19 -1.63 -8.05
N LEU A 6 -13.16 -0.40 -7.60
CA LEU A 6 -11.94 0.31 -7.22
C LEU A 6 -11.70 0.08 -5.74
N VAL A 7 -10.61 -0.55 -5.40
CA VAL A 7 -10.12 -0.66 -4.03
C VAL A 7 -9.08 0.44 -3.82
N SER A 8 -9.36 1.33 -2.89
CA SER A 8 -8.49 2.46 -2.56
C SER A 8 -7.27 1.98 -1.78
N VAL A 9 -6.10 2.46 -2.19
CA VAL A 9 -4.81 2.17 -1.56
C VAL A 9 -4.74 2.90 -0.22
N VAL A 10 -4.92 2.21 0.87
CA VAL A 10 -4.79 2.76 2.23
C VAL A 10 -3.63 2.13 3.02
N LEU A 11 -3.03 1.13 2.48
CA LEU A 11 -1.73 0.63 2.91
C LEU A 11 -0.83 0.63 1.70
N LEU A 12 0.41 0.96 1.85
CA LEU A 12 1.41 1.02 0.78
C LEU A 12 1.55 -0.29 0.00
N LEU A 13 0.79 -1.31 0.33
CA LEU A 13 0.72 -2.59 -0.36
C LEU A 13 -0.68 -3.21 -0.32
N ALA A 14 -1.65 -2.59 0.37
CA ALA A 14 -2.96 -3.17 0.51
C ALA A 14 -3.76 -3.05 -0.79
N ALA A 15 -4.22 -4.16 -1.24
CA ALA A 15 -5.22 -4.34 -2.27
C ALA A 15 -4.93 -3.59 -3.57
N VAL A 16 -3.93 -4.07 -4.28
CA VAL A 16 -3.87 -3.82 -5.71
C VAL A 16 -5.09 -4.51 -6.32
N SER A 17 -6.22 -3.81 -6.38
CA SER A 17 -7.19 -4.12 -7.41
C SER A 17 -6.47 -3.81 -8.73
N LEU A 18 -5.81 -4.81 -9.28
CA LEU A 18 -5.33 -4.75 -10.65
C LEU A 18 -6.59 -4.72 -11.51
N GLY A 19 -7.21 -3.53 -11.57
CA GLY A 19 -8.14 -3.25 -12.64
C GLY A 19 -7.37 -3.49 -13.93
N TYR A 20 -7.91 -4.31 -14.82
CA TYR A 20 -7.39 -4.38 -16.18
C TYR A 20 -7.29 -2.95 -16.69
N ALA A 21 -6.13 -2.58 -17.24
CA ALA A 21 -6.01 -1.33 -17.95
C ALA A 21 -7.17 -1.24 -18.94
N GLN A 22 -8.14 -0.40 -18.62
CA GLN A 22 -9.19 -0.07 -19.58
C GLN A 22 -8.47 0.71 -20.66
N GLU A 23 -8.60 0.29 -21.91
CA GLU A 23 -8.04 1.04 -23.02
C GLU A 23 -8.43 2.53 -22.85
N PRO A 24 -7.47 3.46 -22.83
CA PRO A 24 -7.78 4.87 -22.70
C PRO A 24 -8.76 5.25 -23.81
N GLY A 25 -9.91 5.79 -23.45
CA GLY A 25 -10.80 6.41 -24.43
C GLY A 25 -10.02 7.51 -25.16
N PRO A 26 -10.35 7.84 -26.38
CA PRO A 26 -9.58 8.79 -27.19
C PRO A 26 -9.53 10.15 -26.49
N GLY A 27 -8.37 10.48 -25.87
CA GLY A 27 -7.95 11.84 -25.66
C GLY A 27 -8.08 12.46 -24.26
N GLY A 28 -8.01 11.71 -23.15
CA GLY A 28 -7.98 12.30 -21.79
C GLY A 28 -6.87 11.75 -20.92
N LEU A 29 -6.33 12.58 -20.02
CA LEU A 29 -5.54 12.14 -18.89
C LEU A 29 -6.47 11.48 -17.88
N HIS A 30 -6.18 10.24 -17.46
CA HIS A 30 -6.95 9.50 -16.48
C HIS A 30 -6.13 9.33 -15.19
N GLY A 31 -6.81 9.42 -14.06
CA GLY A 31 -6.13 9.29 -12.80
C GLY A 31 -7.06 9.47 -11.61
N SER A 32 -6.43 9.61 -10.43
CA SER A 32 -7.13 10.00 -9.19
C SER A 32 -6.30 10.97 -8.37
N VAL A 33 -7.01 11.75 -7.57
CA VAL A 33 -6.46 12.48 -6.44
C VAL A 33 -7.09 11.88 -5.19
N ASP A 34 -6.23 11.51 -4.23
CA ASP A 34 -6.67 10.91 -2.99
C ASP A 34 -6.14 11.72 -1.80
N VAL A 35 -6.92 11.79 -0.74
CA VAL A 35 -6.46 12.29 0.57
C VAL A 35 -6.90 11.28 1.61
N THR A 36 -5.92 10.67 2.28
CA THR A 36 -6.16 9.70 3.33
C THR A 36 -5.78 10.28 4.69
N TYR A 37 -6.69 10.22 5.64
CA TYR A 37 -6.42 10.44 7.05
C TYR A 37 -6.20 9.08 7.73
N LEU A 38 -5.15 8.98 8.53
CA LEU A 38 -4.83 7.85 9.39
C LEU A 38 -4.85 8.28 10.85
N SER A 39 -5.53 7.53 11.70
CA SER A 39 -5.46 7.81 13.15
C SER A 39 -4.07 7.54 13.74
N LYS A 40 -3.30 6.66 13.07
CA LYS A 40 -1.90 6.32 13.34
C LYS A 40 -1.26 5.89 12.02
N TYR A 41 -0.02 6.30 11.75
CA TYR A 41 0.68 5.87 10.54
C TYR A 41 1.58 4.66 10.81
N VAL A 42 1.06 3.49 10.50
CA VAL A 42 1.82 2.24 10.53
C VAL A 42 2.28 1.90 9.11
N TRP A 43 3.58 1.74 8.92
CA TRP A 43 4.19 1.36 7.64
C TRP A 43 5.04 0.11 7.80
N ARG A 44 4.64 -0.97 7.14
CA ARG A 44 5.32 -2.27 7.18
C ARG A 44 5.61 -2.77 8.61
N GLY A 45 4.68 -2.57 9.49
CA GLY A 45 4.80 -3.02 10.85
C GLY A 45 5.29 -1.97 11.87
N PHE A 46 5.73 -0.80 11.42
CA PHE A 46 6.29 0.24 12.28
C PHE A 46 5.36 1.44 12.40
N ASP A 47 5.13 1.89 13.62
CA ASP A 47 4.48 3.18 13.90
C ASP A 47 5.47 4.33 13.65
N ILE A 48 5.34 4.97 12.50
CA ILE A 48 6.30 5.98 12.02
C ILE A 48 6.25 7.27 12.83
N TYR A 49 5.06 7.63 13.34
CA TYR A 49 4.84 8.90 14.02
C TYR A 49 4.49 8.75 15.51
N ASN A 50 4.80 7.60 16.12
CA ASN A 50 4.67 7.34 17.55
C ASN A 50 3.28 7.74 18.08
N ASP A 51 2.25 7.02 17.64
CA ASP A 51 0.83 7.22 17.95
C ASP A 51 0.20 8.50 17.40
N LYS A 52 0.87 9.22 16.49
CA LYS A 52 0.27 10.39 15.89
C LYS A 52 -0.45 10.07 14.59
N SER A 53 -1.53 10.81 14.37
CA SER A 53 -2.27 10.74 13.13
C SER A 53 -1.47 11.35 11.97
N ALA A 54 -1.82 10.92 10.75
CA ALA A 54 -1.19 11.40 9.54
C ALA A 54 -2.21 11.77 8.46
N ILE A 55 -1.78 12.63 7.54
CA ILE A 55 -2.46 12.92 6.28
C ILE A 55 -1.56 12.47 5.15
N GLN A 56 -2.15 11.78 4.18
CA GLN A 56 -1.47 11.25 3.00
C GLN A 56 -2.20 11.70 1.73
N PRO A 57 -1.84 12.85 1.15
CA PRO A 57 -2.29 13.22 -0.19
C PRO A 57 -1.58 12.40 -1.25
N SER A 58 -2.29 12.02 -2.31
CA SER A 58 -1.67 11.38 -3.48
C SER A 58 -2.32 11.78 -4.79
N VAL A 59 -1.54 11.68 -5.86
CA VAL A 59 -2.00 11.78 -7.24
C VAL A 59 -1.53 10.54 -7.97
N ASN A 60 -2.46 9.86 -8.65
CA ASN A 60 -2.19 8.66 -9.43
C ASN A 60 -2.58 8.93 -10.89
N LEU A 61 -1.70 8.60 -11.82
CA LEU A 61 -1.89 8.79 -13.25
C LEU A 61 -1.83 7.44 -13.96
N ASP A 62 -2.80 7.21 -14.84
CA ASP A 62 -2.75 6.16 -15.85
C ASP A 62 -2.14 6.76 -17.13
N LEU A 63 -0.97 6.29 -17.50
CA LEU A 63 -0.24 6.74 -18.69
C LEU A 63 -0.54 5.88 -19.93
N GLY A 64 -1.43 4.91 -19.79
CA GLY A 64 -1.81 3.98 -20.84
C GLY A 64 -0.86 2.80 -21.00
N GLY A 65 -1.32 1.76 -21.71
CA GLY A 65 -0.53 0.56 -21.97
C GLY A 65 -0.10 -0.23 -20.73
N GLY A 66 -0.77 -0.03 -19.59
CA GLY A 66 -0.42 -0.64 -18.30
C GLY A 66 0.63 0.13 -17.50
N VAL A 67 1.14 1.25 -18.03
CA VAL A 67 2.09 2.12 -17.32
C VAL A 67 1.33 3.12 -16.45
N GLY A 68 1.76 3.29 -15.21
CA GLY A 68 1.22 4.29 -14.30
C GLY A 68 2.30 4.94 -13.47
N ALA A 69 2.03 6.16 -13.02
CA ALA A 69 2.89 6.93 -12.14
C ALA A 69 2.08 7.52 -10.99
N SER A 70 2.68 7.64 -9.81
CA SER A 70 2.03 8.34 -8.70
C SER A 70 3.02 9.05 -7.79
N VAL A 71 2.49 10.03 -7.09
CA VAL A 71 3.20 10.73 -6.02
C VAL A 71 2.31 10.69 -4.78
N MET A 72 2.89 10.35 -3.62
CA MET A 72 2.20 10.33 -2.34
C MET A 72 3.05 11.04 -1.30
N GLY A 73 2.43 11.94 -0.54
CA GLY A 73 3.04 12.57 0.63
C GLY A 73 2.60 11.88 1.92
N HIS A 74 3.49 11.86 2.91
CA HIS A 74 3.20 11.36 4.26
C HIS A 74 3.58 12.42 5.27
N ARG A 75 2.59 12.93 6.00
CA ARG A 75 2.79 14.01 6.95
C ARG A 75 2.08 13.73 8.27
N ALA A 76 2.81 13.91 9.37
CA ALA A 76 2.21 13.86 10.70
C ALA A 76 1.31 15.08 10.96
N ASN A 77 0.20 14.87 11.68
CA ASN A 77 -0.65 15.96 12.19
C ASN A 77 -0.13 16.50 13.53
N SER A 78 1.18 16.44 13.75
CA SER A 78 1.84 16.91 14.97
C SER A 78 3.23 17.39 14.62
N SER A 79 3.69 18.45 15.30
CA SER A 79 5.07 18.94 15.18
C SER A 79 6.07 17.98 15.84
N GLY A 80 7.32 18.04 15.39
CA GLY A 80 8.43 17.22 15.91
C GLY A 80 8.59 15.89 15.19
N TYR A 81 7.93 15.72 14.04
CA TYR A 81 8.02 14.53 13.18
C TYR A 81 8.42 14.86 11.74
N GLU A 82 8.91 16.09 11.52
CA GLU A 82 9.27 16.59 10.19
C GLU A 82 10.32 15.74 9.52
N ASP A 83 11.30 15.23 10.25
CA ASP A 83 12.33 14.31 9.74
C ASP A 83 11.75 12.97 9.23
N GLY A 84 10.55 12.60 9.67
CA GLY A 84 9.83 11.42 9.23
C GLY A 84 8.82 11.70 8.10
N GLU A 85 8.63 12.95 7.70
CA GLU A 85 7.81 13.30 6.56
C GLU A 85 8.48 12.79 5.28
N ARG A 86 7.66 12.25 4.36
CA ARG A 86 8.19 11.55 3.19
C ARG A 86 7.34 11.80 1.96
N TRP A 87 7.99 11.86 0.81
CA TRP A 87 7.37 11.82 -0.51
C TRP A 87 7.79 10.56 -1.25
N ASP A 88 6.80 9.79 -1.71
CA ASP A 88 6.99 8.57 -2.47
C ASP A 88 6.68 8.83 -3.95
N TYR A 89 7.65 8.58 -4.81
CA TYR A 89 7.52 8.71 -6.26
C TYR A 89 7.49 7.32 -6.88
N TYR A 90 6.37 6.97 -7.51
CA TYR A 90 6.13 5.64 -8.08
C TYR A 90 6.13 5.69 -9.60
N LEU A 91 6.75 4.68 -10.20
CA LEU A 91 6.54 4.31 -11.59
C LEU A 91 6.29 2.81 -11.65
N HIS A 92 5.24 2.39 -12.34
CA HIS A 92 4.92 0.97 -12.42
C HIS A 92 4.39 0.55 -13.79
N TYR A 93 4.50 -0.74 -14.06
CA TYR A 93 3.84 -1.42 -15.16
C TYR A 93 2.96 -2.54 -14.60
N SER A 94 1.71 -2.60 -15.05
CA SER A 94 0.72 -3.61 -14.66
C SER A 94 0.17 -4.31 -15.88
N ASN A 95 0.01 -5.64 -15.81
CA ASN A 95 -0.64 -6.42 -16.86
C ASN A 95 -1.20 -7.72 -16.27
N ALA A 96 -1.77 -8.59 -17.10
CA ALA A 96 -2.31 -9.86 -16.69
C ALA A 96 -1.90 -10.99 -17.65
N ILE A 97 -1.66 -12.18 -17.09
CA ILE A 97 -1.44 -13.43 -17.80
C ILE A 97 -2.72 -14.24 -17.69
N ASN A 98 -3.19 -14.84 -18.80
CA ASN A 98 -4.39 -15.65 -18.87
C ASN A 98 -5.62 -15.02 -18.22
N PRO A 99 -5.99 -13.77 -18.58
CA PRO A 99 -7.09 -13.05 -17.93
C PRO A 99 -8.40 -13.82 -18.04
N GLY A 100 -9.10 -13.99 -16.92
CA GLY A 100 -10.36 -14.72 -16.82
C GLY A 100 -10.23 -16.24 -16.62
N GLU A 101 -9.05 -16.81 -16.82
CA GLU A 101 -8.80 -18.23 -16.62
C GLU A 101 -8.56 -18.57 -15.14
N LYS A 102 -8.63 -19.87 -14.78
CA LYS A 102 -8.35 -20.33 -13.42
C LYS A 102 -6.91 -19.97 -12.97
N ASN A 103 -5.97 -20.01 -13.90
CA ASN A 103 -4.55 -19.69 -13.69
C ASN A 103 -4.23 -18.24 -14.05
N ALA A 104 -5.21 -17.35 -14.00
CA ALA A 104 -4.98 -15.93 -14.20
C ALA A 104 -4.00 -15.38 -13.14
N VAL A 105 -3.03 -14.59 -13.61
CA VAL A 105 -2.10 -13.87 -12.74
C VAL A 105 -2.13 -12.41 -13.15
N ASN A 106 -2.61 -11.56 -12.26
CA ASN A 106 -2.41 -10.12 -12.42
C ASN A 106 -1.06 -9.76 -11.80
N TYR A 107 -0.24 -9.00 -12.52
CA TYR A 107 1.06 -8.62 -12.01
C TYR A 107 1.32 -7.13 -12.16
N ARG A 108 2.12 -6.61 -11.22
CA ARG A 108 2.69 -5.26 -11.28
C ARG A 108 4.17 -5.34 -10.94
N ILE A 109 4.97 -4.64 -11.71
CA ILE A 109 6.37 -4.36 -11.38
C ILE A 109 6.47 -2.85 -11.20
N GLY A 110 7.03 -2.42 -10.08
CA GLY A 110 7.11 -1.01 -9.74
C GLY A 110 8.44 -0.63 -9.13
N TYR A 111 8.82 0.61 -9.38
CA TYR A 111 9.94 1.29 -8.74
C TYR A 111 9.40 2.42 -7.88
N VAL A 112 9.97 2.58 -6.69
CA VAL A 112 9.64 3.67 -5.76
C VAL A 112 10.92 4.37 -5.32
N TYR A 113 10.89 5.69 -5.34
CA TYR A 113 11.87 6.52 -4.67
C TYR A 113 11.21 7.17 -3.44
N TYR A 114 11.76 6.90 -2.27
CA TYR A 114 11.33 7.46 -1.00
C TYR A 114 12.22 8.66 -0.65
N ASN A 115 11.65 9.85 -0.71
CA ASN A 115 12.36 11.09 -0.43
C ASN A 115 11.93 11.65 0.93
N TYR A 116 12.90 11.95 1.77
CA TYR A 116 12.73 12.61 3.06
C TYR A 116 13.24 14.05 2.98
N PRO A 117 12.39 15.05 2.68
CA PRO A 117 12.83 16.39 2.28
C PRO A 117 13.58 17.16 3.38
N ASP A 118 13.30 16.87 4.65
CA ASP A 118 13.93 17.52 5.80
C ASP A 118 15.21 16.81 6.27
N MET A 119 15.61 15.74 5.56
CA MET A 119 16.81 14.97 5.84
C MET A 119 17.76 14.99 4.63
N SER A 120 19.04 14.73 4.88
CA SER A 120 19.98 14.53 3.77
C SER A 120 19.67 13.24 3.01
N SER A 121 19.62 13.31 1.67
CA SER A 121 19.39 12.14 0.81
C SER A 121 20.40 11.01 1.03
N SER A 122 21.65 11.35 1.38
CA SER A 122 22.69 10.37 1.71
C SER A 122 22.43 9.62 3.03
N ILE A 123 21.49 10.10 3.84
CA ILE A 123 21.18 9.51 5.14
C ILE A 123 19.82 8.82 5.12
N ALA A 124 18.82 9.39 4.43
CA ALA A 124 17.43 9.02 4.61
C ALA A 124 16.76 8.40 3.40
N ASP A 125 17.08 8.87 2.19
CA ASP A 125 16.34 8.47 0.99
C ASP A 125 16.56 7.00 0.64
N LEU A 126 15.47 6.34 0.26
CA LEU A 126 15.45 4.93 -0.08
C LEU A 126 14.96 4.71 -1.51
N GLN A 127 15.29 3.56 -2.03
CA GLN A 127 14.79 3.05 -3.29
C GLN A 127 14.19 1.66 -3.11
N GLU A 128 13.17 1.38 -3.88
CA GLU A 128 12.50 0.08 -3.86
C GLU A 128 12.18 -0.38 -5.27
N LEU A 129 12.41 -1.66 -5.51
CA LEU A 129 11.85 -2.38 -6.63
C LEU A 129 10.91 -3.45 -6.07
N HIS A 130 9.68 -3.52 -6.57
CA HIS A 130 8.74 -4.55 -6.15
C HIS A 130 8.07 -5.26 -7.31
N ALA A 131 7.71 -6.50 -7.07
CA ALA A 131 6.84 -7.30 -7.93
C ALA A 131 5.64 -7.79 -7.13
N ILE A 132 4.45 -7.53 -7.65
CA ILE A 132 3.17 -7.95 -7.05
C ILE A 132 2.53 -8.97 -7.98
N LEU A 133 2.14 -10.13 -7.46
CA LEU A 133 1.50 -11.21 -8.18
C LEU A 133 0.18 -11.56 -7.47
N SER A 134 -0.95 -11.29 -8.10
CA SER A 134 -2.28 -11.60 -7.57
C SER A 134 -2.94 -12.71 -8.38
N PHE A 135 -3.60 -13.63 -7.70
CA PHE A 135 -4.18 -14.85 -8.27
C PHE A 135 -5.71 -14.88 -8.09
N PRO A 136 -6.47 -14.10 -8.87
CA PRO A 136 -7.89 -13.83 -8.62
C PRO A 136 -8.80 -15.04 -8.74
N ASN A 137 -8.37 -16.09 -9.45
CA ASN A 137 -9.21 -17.25 -9.78
C ASN A 137 -8.64 -18.59 -9.28
N ILE A 138 -7.52 -18.58 -8.56
CA ILE A 138 -6.82 -19.81 -8.15
C ILE A 138 -7.61 -20.60 -7.09
N LEU A 139 -8.31 -19.88 -6.21
CA LEU A 139 -9.15 -20.46 -5.16
C LEU A 139 -10.60 -20.62 -5.65
N PRO A 140 -11.32 -21.65 -5.16
CA PRO A 140 -12.71 -21.88 -5.57
C PRO A 140 -13.70 -20.87 -4.94
N VAL A 141 -13.25 -20.01 -4.04
CA VAL A 141 -14.08 -19.01 -3.37
C VAL A 141 -14.01 -17.69 -4.14
N LYS A 142 -15.13 -17.30 -4.75
CA LYS A 142 -15.23 -16.06 -5.51
C LYS A 142 -14.98 -14.85 -4.61
N GLY A 143 -14.11 -13.96 -5.06
CA GLY A 143 -13.74 -12.74 -4.31
C GLY A 143 -12.61 -12.94 -3.30
N LEU A 144 -12.11 -14.17 -3.12
CA LEU A 144 -10.94 -14.46 -2.29
C LEU A 144 -9.69 -14.48 -3.18
N VAL A 145 -8.80 -13.53 -2.97
CA VAL A 145 -7.65 -13.28 -3.85
C VAL A 145 -6.35 -13.36 -3.07
N PRO A 146 -5.57 -14.44 -3.22
CA PRO A 146 -4.20 -14.49 -2.72
C PRO A 146 -3.30 -13.56 -3.55
N THR A 147 -2.39 -12.88 -2.88
CA THR A 147 -1.40 -12.01 -3.49
C THR A 147 -0.04 -12.23 -2.83
N TYR A 148 1.01 -12.28 -3.65
CA TYR A 148 2.39 -12.30 -3.19
C TYR A 148 3.12 -11.06 -3.68
N VAL A 149 3.88 -10.42 -2.77
CA VAL A 149 4.70 -9.27 -3.08
C VAL A 149 6.15 -9.56 -2.70
N LEU A 150 7.03 -9.38 -3.66
CA LEU A 150 8.47 -9.36 -3.45
C LEU A 150 8.94 -7.91 -3.48
N VAL A 151 9.61 -7.50 -2.43
CA VAL A 151 10.19 -6.17 -2.29
C VAL A 151 11.70 -6.30 -2.20
N LYS A 152 12.43 -5.51 -3.01
CA LYS A 152 13.85 -5.22 -2.82
C LYS A 152 13.98 -3.77 -2.41
N LEU A 153 14.52 -3.52 -1.21
CA LEU A 153 14.77 -2.19 -0.67
C LEU A 153 16.28 -1.93 -0.58
N TRP A 154 16.72 -0.70 -0.88
CA TRP A 154 18.10 -0.25 -0.71
C TRP A 154 18.17 1.27 -0.53
N PRO A 155 19.23 1.82 0.13
CA PRO A 155 19.41 3.26 0.24
C PRO A 155 19.70 3.91 -1.11
N SER A 156 19.37 5.19 -1.28
CA SER A 156 19.67 5.94 -2.50
C SER A 156 21.18 6.19 -2.68
N GLU A 157 21.90 6.33 -1.58
CA GLU A 157 23.35 6.44 -1.53
C GLU A 157 23.92 5.39 -0.58
N SER A 158 25.24 5.19 -0.61
CA SER A 158 25.93 4.22 0.27
C SER A 158 25.99 4.73 1.71
N GLY A 159 24.86 4.93 2.31
CA GLY A 159 24.71 5.38 3.68
C GLY A 159 23.66 4.58 4.41
N SER A 160 23.69 4.73 5.67
CA SER A 160 22.70 4.19 6.57
C SER A 160 21.38 4.87 6.36
N MET A 161 20.39 4.09 6.50
CA MET A 161 19.06 4.51 6.57
C MET A 161 18.67 5.25 7.80
N VAL A 162 17.75 6.11 7.59
CA VAL A 162 16.99 6.70 8.66
C VAL A 162 15.51 6.35 8.50
N GLY A 163 15.06 5.38 9.19
CA GLY A 163 13.74 5.44 9.75
C GLY A 163 13.94 5.92 11.16
N CYS A 164 13.29 6.95 11.58
CA CYS A 164 13.20 7.45 12.93
C CYS A 164 13.94 6.60 13.99
N LYS A 165 15.17 6.96 14.32
CA LYS A 165 15.95 6.38 15.44
C LYS A 165 16.62 5.01 15.21
N SER A 166 17.17 4.73 14.04
CA SER A 166 18.14 3.64 14.00
C SER A 166 19.49 4.11 14.59
N PRO A 167 19.96 3.57 15.69
CA PRO A 167 21.21 4.01 16.33
C PRO A 167 22.46 3.46 15.67
N ALA A 168 22.37 2.64 14.66
CA ALA A 168 23.53 2.02 14.04
C ALA A 168 23.41 2.07 12.53
N GLY A 169 24.35 2.77 11.90
CA GLY A 169 24.51 2.79 10.46
C GLY A 169 24.63 1.37 9.89
N GLY A 170 23.52 0.84 9.43
CA GLY A 170 23.44 -0.40 8.69
C GLY A 170 23.11 -0.07 7.24
N THR A 171 23.73 -0.73 6.30
CA THR A 171 23.35 -0.67 4.89
C THR A 171 22.00 -1.33 4.73
N ALA A 172 20.97 -0.56 4.50
CA ALA A 172 19.65 -1.06 4.20
C ALA A 172 19.62 -1.66 2.80
N SER A 173 19.90 -2.91 2.65
CA SER A 173 19.71 -3.60 1.39
C SER A 173 19.28 -5.04 1.66
N GLY A 174 18.03 -5.36 1.35
CA GLY A 174 17.50 -6.70 1.57
C GLY A 174 16.19 -6.89 0.84
N PHE A 175 15.54 -7.99 1.13
CA PHE A 175 14.24 -8.33 0.58
C PHE A 175 13.20 -8.38 1.67
N ALA A 176 11.96 -8.14 1.30
CA ALA A 176 10.80 -8.49 2.08
C ALA A 176 9.83 -9.29 1.22
N HIS A 177 9.21 -10.29 1.83
CA HIS A 177 8.18 -11.12 1.22
C HIS A 177 6.88 -10.86 1.93
N ILE A 178 5.86 -10.46 1.19
CA ILE A 178 4.55 -10.15 1.76
C ILE A 178 3.53 -11.07 1.13
N PHE A 179 2.82 -11.80 1.97
CA PHE A 179 1.75 -12.70 1.59
C PHE A 179 0.43 -12.09 2.02
N MET A 180 -0.47 -11.87 1.07
CA MET A 180 -1.76 -11.24 1.32
C MET A 180 -2.90 -12.15 0.94
N LEU A 181 -4.02 -11.98 1.62
CA LEU A 181 -5.29 -12.60 1.28
C LEU A 181 -6.40 -11.58 1.45
N ASP A 182 -7.02 -11.21 0.35
CA ASP A 182 -8.13 -10.26 0.30
C ASP A 182 -9.43 -10.98 0.01
N TYR A 183 -10.52 -10.57 0.66
CA TYR A 183 -11.84 -11.11 0.44
C TYR A 183 -12.90 -10.02 0.35
N GLY A 184 -13.48 -9.85 -0.84
CA GLY A 184 -14.58 -8.94 -1.09
C GLY A 184 -15.94 -9.63 -0.87
N ILE A 185 -16.68 -9.20 0.15
CA ILE A 185 -18.00 -9.72 0.50
C ILE A 185 -19.05 -8.74 -0.02
N PRO A 186 -19.83 -9.10 -1.06
CA PRO A 186 -20.92 -8.26 -1.50
C PRO A 186 -22.06 -8.30 -0.45
N VAL A 187 -22.53 -7.13 -0.06
CA VAL A 187 -23.65 -6.96 0.86
C VAL A 187 -24.67 -6.01 0.25
N GLN A 188 -25.91 -6.13 0.67
CA GLN A 188 -26.95 -5.19 0.24
C GLN A 188 -26.62 -3.80 0.79
N GLY A 189 -26.72 -2.77 -0.05
CA GLY A 189 -26.46 -1.39 0.37
C GLY A 189 -27.36 -0.93 1.50
N MET A 190 -26.81 -0.07 2.38
CA MET A 190 -27.54 0.49 3.51
C MET A 190 -28.53 1.55 3.03
N GLY A 191 -29.80 1.16 2.88
CA GLY A 191 -30.92 2.04 2.48
C GLY A 191 -31.72 1.48 1.31
N THR A 192 -32.98 1.86 1.22
CA THR A 192 -33.87 1.47 0.11
C THR A 192 -33.37 2.08 -1.20
N GLY A 193 -32.96 1.23 -2.14
CA GLY A 193 -32.43 1.66 -3.43
C GLY A 193 -30.94 1.97 -3.49
N SER A 194 -30.22 1.76 -2.38
CA SER A 194 -28.75 1.88 -2.38
C SER A 194 -28.07 0.79 -3.22
N PRO A 195 -26.99 1.12 -3.96
CA PRO A 195 -26.26 0.12 -4.72
C PRO A 195 -25.65 -0.93 -3.78
N GLU A 196 -25.37 -2.11 -4.32
CA GLU A 196 -24.62 -3.15 -3.62
C GLU A 196 -23.30 -2.60 -3.06
N GLN A 197 -23.01 -2.92 -1.81
CA GLN A 197 -21.80 -2.51 -1.10
C GLN A 197 -20.87 -3.71 -1.01
N VAL A 198 -19.56 -3.48 -1.06
CA VAL A 198 -18.57 -4.52 -0.82
C VAL A 198 -17.82 -4.24 0.48
N ILE A 199 -17.87 -5.19 1.40
CA ILE A 199 -17.00 -5.19 2.57
C ILE A 199 -15.73 -5.93 2.17
N ASN A 200 -14.58 -5.28 2.31
CA ASN A 200 -13.29 -5.86 2.04
C ASN A 200 -12.64 -6.30 3.35
N LEU A 201 -12.33 -7.58 3.44
CA LEU A 201 -11.46 -8.13 4.48
C LEU A 201 -10.06 -8.27 3.90
N HIS A 202 -9.08 -7.85 4.66
CA HIS A 202 -7.68 -7.90 4.31
C HIS A 202 -6.88 -8.65 5.36
N SER A 203 -5.92 -9.46 4.93
CA SER A 203 -4.88 -10.00 5.80
C SER A 203 -3.56 -10.02 5.06
N GLU A 204 -2.48 -9.71 5.77
CA GLU A 204 -1.12 -9.83 5.25
C GLU A 204 -0.18 -10.36 6.32
N VAL A 205 0.89 -11.01 5.88
CA VAL A 205 1.99 -11.45 6.72
C VAL A 205 3.30 -11.07 6.04
N VAL A 206 4.21 -10.49 6.78
CA VAL A 206 5.49 -9.97 6.28
C VAL A 206 6.65 -10.80 6.83
N PHE A 207 7.46 -11.35 5.92
CA PHE A 207 8.74 -11.97 6.22
C PHE A 207 9.86 -11.06 5.71
N ASN A 208 10.76 -10.64 6.59
CA ASN A 208 11.92 -9.84 6.23
C ASN A 208 13.13 -10.75 5.97
N ASP A 209 13.82 -10.50 4.87
CA ASP A 209 15.01 -11.21 4.43
C ASP A 209 16.21 -10.24 4.47
N GLY A 210 16.69 -9.97 5.68
CA GLY A 210 17.90 -9.22 5.94
C GLY A 210 17.76 -7.71 6.01
N VAL A 211 16.54 -7.15 5.85
CA VAL A 211 16.31 -5.71 5.98
C VAL A 211 14.97 -5.42 6.65
N GLY A 212 14.98 -4.61 7.70
CA GLY A 212 13.77 -4.03 8.26
C GLY A 212 13.22 -2.92 7.37
N PRO A 213 11.93 -2.60 7.47
CA PRO A 213 11.32 -1.52 6.69
C PRO A 213 11.92 -0.15 7.02
N ASN A 214 12.47 0.01 8.21
CA ASN A 214 13.26 1.18 8.60
C ASN A 214 14.70 1.11 8.07
N GLY A 215 15.04 0.10 7.25
CA GLY A 215 16.35 -0.14 6.67
C GLY A 215 17.44 -0.60 7.62
N ALA A 216 17.10 -0.91 8.86
CA ALA A 216 18.03 -1.58 9.74
C ALA A 216 18.34 -2.98 9.21
N ASN A 217 19.56 -3.45 9.42
CA ASN A 217 19.89 -4.85 9.21
C ASN A 217 19.22 -5.67 10.32
N VAL A 218 18.36 -6.61 9.95
CA VAL A 218 17.60 -7.45 10.88
C VAL A 218 17.78 -8.92 10.53
N ASP A 219 17.47 -9.79 11.47
CA ASP A 219 17.45 -11.23 11.24
C ASP A 219 16.35 -11.59 10.21
N GLN A 220 16.55 -12.71 9.53
CA GLN A 220 15.61 -13.27 8.58
C GLN A 220 14.47 -13.95 9.33
N ASP A 221 13.35 -13.26 9.52
CA ASP A 221 12.20 -13.81 10.24
C ASP A 221 10.89 -13.06 9.92
N TRP A 222 9.79 -13.53 10.51
CA TRP A 222 8.47 -12.94 10.39
C TRP A 222 8.37 -11.65 11.20
N SER A 223 8.01 -10.56 10.52
CA SER A 223 7.91 -9.23 11.12
C SER A 223 6.57 -9.02 11.82
N ASN A 224 5.51 -9.10 11.06
CA ASN A 224 4.17 -8.78 11.52
C ASN A 224 3.08 -9.44 10.67
N ALA A 225 1.89 -9.51 11.23
CA ALA A 225 0.66 -9.81 10.49
C ALA A 225 -0.32 -8.65 10.66
N VAL A 226 -1.03 -8.27 9.58
CA VAL A 226 -2.05 -7.22 9.59
C VAL A 226 -3.40 -7.80 9.19
N PHE A 227 -4.45 -7.37 9.86
CA PHE A 227 -5.84 -7.68 9.56
C PHE A 227 -6.61 -6.38 9.38
N GLY A 228 -7.44 -6.29 8.34
CA GLY A 228 -8.16 -5.08 8.01
C GLY A 228 -9.59 -5.35 7.57
N ILE A 229 -10.44 -4.36 7.80
CA ILE A 229 -11.79 -4.29 7.26
C ILE A 229 -12.03 -2.89 6.71
N SER A 230 -12.55 -2.81 5.48
CA SER A 230 -12.87 -1.54 4.85
C SER A 230 -14.08 -1.66 3.92
N THR A 231 -14.65 -0.54 3.55
CA THR A 231 -15.70 -0.48 2.54
C THR A 231 -15.65 0.85 1.82
N THR A 232 -16.02 0.88 0.52
CA THR A 232 -16.00 2.09 -0.29
C THR A 232 -17.42 2.55 -0.58
N PHE A 233 -17.74 3.78 -0.22
CA PHE A 233 -18.99 4.45 -0.55
C PHE A 233 -18.79 5.30 -1.81
N ASP A 234 -19.58 5.03 -2.85
CA ASP A 234 -19.67 5.89 -4.02
C ASP A 234 -20.58 7.09 -3.67
N LEU A 235 -20.02 8.29 -3.69
CA LEU A 235 -20.72 9.54 -3.38
C LEU A 235 -21.30 10.21 -4.63
N GLY A 236 -21.08 9.62 -5.81
CA GLY A 236 -21.42 10.21 -7.11
C GLY A 236 -20.40 11.25 -7.58
N GLY A 237 -20.51 11.67 -8.85
CA GLY A 237 -19.63 12.69 -9.44
C GLY A 237 -18.15 12.33 -9.43
N ASN A 238 -17.81 11.04 -9.53
CA ASN A 238 -16.45 10.49 -9.45
C ASN A 238 -15.80 10.57 -8.05
N PHE A 239 -16.57 10.91 -7.02
CA PHE A 239 -16.08 10.92 -5.63
C PHE A 239 -16.43 9.62 -4.91
N SER A 240 -15.50 9.14 -4.09
CA SER A 240 -15.74 8.04 -3.18
C SER A 240 -15.08 8.28 -1.82
N LEU A 241 -15.62 7.61 -0.79
CA LEU A 241 -15.11 7.63 0.58
C LEU A 241 -14.88 6.19 1.05
N THR A 242 -13.70 5.92 1.58
CA THR A 242 -13.31 4.58 2.04
C THR A 242 -12.85 4.62 3.49
N PRO A 243 -13.71 4.39 4.48
CA PRO A 243 -13.29 4.10 5.84
C PRO A 243 -12.73 2.69 5.96
N GLY A 244 -11.78 2.52 6.90
CA GLY A 244 -11.20 1.24 7.25
C GLY A 244 -10.68 1.21 8.68
N VAL A 245 -10.57 0.00 9.22
CA VAL A 245 -9.95 -0.27 10.53
C VAL A 245 -9.00 -1.44 10.36
N TYR A 246 -7.83 -1.35 10.97
CA TYR A 246 -6.74 -2.31 10.83
C TYR A 246 -6.14 -2.64 12.19
N HIS A 247 -5.68 -3.85 12.31
CA HIS A 247 -4.95 -4.33 13.48
C HIS A 247 -3.73 -5.10 13.05
N GLN A 248 -2.58 -4.76 13.61
CA GLN A 248 -1.32 -5.44 13.43
C GLN A 248 -0.96 -6.22 14.66
N VAL A 249 -0.47 -7.44 14.44
CA VAL A 249 0.20 -8.26 15.44
C VAL A 249 1.68 -8.33 15.09
N THR A 250 2.53 -7.92 15.99
CA THR A 250 3.98 -8.06 15.87
C THR A 250 4.37 -9.51 16.14
N MET A 251 5.23 -10.09 15.30
CA MET A 251 5.59 -11.51 15.38
C MET A 251 6.93 -11.70 16.09
N ASP A 252 8.04 -11.30 15.48
CA ASP A 252 9.37 -11.44 16.07
C ASP A 252 9.96 -10.07 16.43
N LYS A 253 10.36 -9.92 17.70
CA LYS A 253 10.91 -8.67 18.24
C LYS A 253 12.32 -8.37 17.74
N SER A 254 13.06 -9.35 17.23
CA SER A 254 14.38 -9.13 16.62
C SER A 254 14.27 -8.44 15.26
N VAL A 255 13.15 -8.64 14.58
CA VAL A 255 12.84 -8.05 13.26
C VAL A 255 12.02 -6.79 13.40
N ASN A 256 11.00 -6.84 14.24
CA ASN A 256 10.10 -5.71 14.49
C ASN A 256 9.97 -5.50 16.01
N PRO A 257 10.73 -4.56 16.60
CA PRO A 257 10.67 -4.29 18.03
C PRO A 257 9.43 -3.52 18.48
N ASP A 258 8.59 -3.07 17.55
CA ASP A 258 7.34 -2.34 17.83
C ASP A 258 6.28 -3.21 18.52
N ASN A 259 5.21 -2.61 18.93
CA ASN A 259 4.09 -3.28 19.57
C ASN A 259 3.00 -3.64 18.57
N ASP A 260 1.99 -4.36 19.05
CA ASP A 260 0.75 -4.55 18.31
C ASP A 260 0.05 -3.21 18.14
N GLU A 261 -0.43 -2.93 16.92
CA GLU A 261 -0.97 -1.64 16.56
C GLU A 261 -2.41 -1.73 16.06
N THR A 262 -3.22 -0.73 16.39
CA THR A 262 -4.58 -0.60 15.84
C THR A 262 -4.78 0.81 15.33
N TRP A 263 -5.29 0.93 14.10
CA TRP A 263 -5.56 2.24 13.53
C TRP A 263 -6.81 2.23 12.65
N ALA A 264 -7.36 3.43 12.48
CA ALA A 264 -8.44 3.69 11.55
C ALA A 264 -7.94 4.56 10.41
N SER A 265 -8.57 4.42 9.26
CA SER A 265 -8.32 5.27 8.09
C SER A 265 -9.62 5.77 7.49
N VAL A 266 -9.54 6.91 6.83
CA VAL A 266 -10.59 7.42 5.94
C VAL A 266 -9.91 8.01 4.71
N SER A 267 -10.21 7.47 3.53
CA SER A 267 -9.70 7.98 2.26
C SER A 267 -10.82 8.61 1.44
N ALA A 268 -10.62 9.83 0.98
CA ALA A 268 -11.46 10.50 -0.01
C ALA A 268 -10.75 10.48 -1.35
N THR A 269 -11.43 9.98 -2.38
CA THR A 269 -10.89 9.82 -3.73
C THR A 269 -11.74 10.56 -4.75
N TYR A 270 -11.10 11.30 -5.63
CA TYR A 270 -11.68 11.86 -6.85
C TYR A 270 -11.00 11.28 -8.07
N LYS A 271 -11.77 10.79 -9.04
CA LYS A 271 -11.28 10.24 -10.31
C LYS A 271 -11.56 11.22 -11.46
N PHE A 272 -10.62 11.32 -12.38
CA PHE A 272 -10.76 12.17 -13.58
C PHE A 272 -10.29 11.45 -14.84
#